data_0d86e8161685437a33bd900013d041bf
#
_entry.id   0d86e8161685437a33bd900013d041bf
#
_cell.length_a   1.000
_cell.length_b   1.000
_cell.length_c   1.000
_cell.angle_alpha   90.00
_cell.angle_beta   90.00
_cell.angle_gamma   90.00
#
_symmetry.space_group_name_H-M   'P 1'
#
loop_
_entity.id
_entity.type
_entity.pdbx_description
1 polymer ?
#
loop_
_entity_poly.entity_id
_entity_poly.type
_entity_poly.pdbx_seq_one_letter_code
_entity_poly.pdbx_strand_id
1 'polypeptide(L)'
;MSALLVIFALVLMITIFNTQSAYEEKEAAINEKNQMIEEVVGVKSEIIQELIKAFKDSDLAMEVDPQTGAIRFSGGVFFESNSSEVSPTGREYLEEFIPQYINILLSDRFRDEISQIIVEGHTDTAGGYLYNLQLSQDRALSVVQQIFQPTFPNFKYRGDLKSVITANGRSFSIPILKADGSIDANKSRRVEFKFRLKDDQLLDQLQGLGEKDGN
;
A
#
# COMPACT_ATOMS: atom_id res chain seq x y z
N MET A 1 -40.10 41.52 36.51
CA MET A 1 -38.70 41.40 36.01
C MET A 1 -37.97 40.12 36.47
N SER A 2 -38.30 39.53 37.63
CA SER A 2 -37.60 38.31 38.13
C SER A 2 -37.85 37.03 37.31
N ALA A 3 -39.06 36.78 36.82
CA ALA A 3 -39.39 35.56 36.09
C ALA A 3 -38.67 35.48 34.74
N LEU A 4 -38.51 36.59 34.02
CA LEU A 4 -37.79 36.64 32.73
C LEU A 4 -36.31 36.34 32.91
N LEU A 5 -35.67 36.83 33.96
CA LEU A 5 -34.29 36.57 34.31
C LEU A 5 -34.04 35.08 34.64
N VAL A 6 -34.97 34.44 35.36
CA VAL A 6 -34.87 33.01 35.67
C VAL A 6 -35.01 32.17 34.42
N ILE A 7 -35.94 32.47 33.52
CA ILE A 7 -36.10 31.77 32.25
C ILE A 7 -34.82 31.93 31.38
N PHE A 8 -34.28 33.13 31.30
CA PHE A 8 -33.06 33.40 30.55
C PHE A 8 -31.84 32.62 31.11
N ALA A 9 -31.70 32.59 32.43
CA ALA A 9 -30.65 31.81 33.09
C ALA A 9 -30.80 30.31 32.83
N LEU A 10 -32.01 29.75 32.85
CA LEU A 10 -32.28 28.35 32.54
C LEU A 10 -31.94 28.01 31.06
N VAL A 11 -32.34 28.88 30.14
CA VAL A 11 -32.01 28.69 28.72
C VAL A 11 -30.49 28.71 28.48
N LEU A 12 -29.78 29.66 29.11
CA LEU A 12 -28.31 29.71 29.05
C LEU A 12 -27.69 28.46 29.63
N MET A 13 -28.17 27.97 30.78
CA MET A 13 -27.63 26.78 31.42
C MET A 13 -27.85 25.53 30.56
N ILE A 14 -29.02 25.38 29.93
CA ILE A 14 -29.29 24.28 28.98
C ILE A 14 -28.40 24.39 27.74
N THR A 15 -28.21 25.60 27.21
CA THR A 15 -27.36 25.81 26.04
C THR A 15 -25.90 25.46 26.35
N ILE A 16 -25.37 25.92 27.51
CA ILE A 16 -24.01 25.60 27.96
C ILE A 16 -23.88 24.09 28.16
N PHE A 17 -24.83 23.44 28.81
CA PHE A 17 -24.79 21.99 29.03
C PHE A 17 -24.80 21.22 27.72
N ASN A 18 -25.67 21.58 26.77
CA ASN A 18 -25.73 20.94 25.44
C ASN A 18 -24.48 21.18 24.63
N THR A 19 -23.90 22.39 24.68
CA THR A 19 -22.63 22.67 24.00
C THR A 19 -21.48 21.91 24.62
N GLN A 20 -21.41 21.80 25.94
CA GLN A 20 -20.37 21.05 26.64
C GLN A 20 -20.46 19.56 26.33
N SER A 21 -21.66 18.97 26.37
CA SER A 21 -21.88 17.56 26.00
C SER A 21 -21.47 17.30 24.56
N ALA A 22 -21.77 18.20 23.62
CA ALA A 22 -21.35 18.08 22.22
C ALA A 22 -19.84 18.22 22.03
N TYR A 23 -19.17 19.04 22.86
CA TYR A 23 -17.70 19.13 22.84
C TYR A 23 -17.03 17.85 23.38
N GLU A 24 -17.54 17.31 24.50
CA GLU A 24 -17.03 16.08 25.09
C GLU A 24 -17.19 14.87 24.13
N GLU A 25 -18.33 14.79 23.44
CA GLU A 25 -18.58 13.76 22.42
C GLU A 25 -17.61 13.88 21.21
N LYS A 26 -17.37 15.11 20.75
CA LYS A 26 -16.39 15.36 19.67
C LYS A 26 -14.97 15.04 20.09
N GLU A 27 -14.57 15.40 21.30
CA GLU A 27 -13.24 15.12 21.83
C GLU A 27 -13.03 13.60 21.98
N ALA A 28 -14.03 12.87 22.49
CA ALA A 28 -13.99 11.42 22.56
C ALA A 28 -13.83 10.78 21.18
N ALA A 29 -14.60 11.23 20.18
CA ALA A 29 -14.51 10.74 18.80
C ALA A 29 -13.16 11.04 18.15
N ILE A 30 -12.57 12.22 18.43
CA ILE A 30 -11.22 12.57 17.94
C ILE A 30 -10.16 11.68 18.59
N ASN A 31 -10.27 11.42 19.88
CA ASN A 31 -9.31 10.56 20.59
C ASN A 31 -9.38 9.11 20.10
N GLU A 32 -10.57 8.57 19.90
CA GLU A 32 -10.78 7.25 19.31
C GLU A 32 -10.16 7.15 17.90
N LYS A 33 -10.43 8.17 17.07
CA LYS A 33 -9.84 8.28 15.73
C LYS A 33 -8.30 8.31 15.77
N ASN A 34 -7.71 9.09 16.66
CA ASN A 34 -6.26 9.19 16.78
C ASN A 34 -5.64 7.88 17.23
N GLN A 35 -6.27 7.16 18.16
CA GLN A 35 -5.82 5.82 18.56
C GLN A 35 -5.82 4.82 17.40
N MET A 36 -6.88 4.80 16.59
CA MET A 36 -6.94 3.94 15.40
C MET A 36 -5.84 4.29 14.39
N ILE A 37 -5.58 5.58 14.17
CA ILE A 37 -4.49 6.02 13.28
C ILE A 37 -3.13 5.53 13.80
N GLU A 38 -2.85 5.71 15.09
CA GLU A 38 -1.59 5.26 15.71
C GLU A 38 -1.41 3.75 15.59
N GLU A 39 -2.47 2.96 15.78
CA GLU A 39 -2.44 1.51 15.66
C GLU A 39 -2.10 1.06 14.22
N VAL A 40 -2.82 1.59 13.22
CA VAL A 40 -2.59 1.24 11.80
C VAL A 40 -1.21 1.67 11.33
N VAL A 41 -0.76 2.88 11.69
CA VAL A 41 0.59 3.37 11.38
C VAL A 41 1.65 2.49 12.06
N GLY A 42 1.41 2.06 13.30
CA GLY A 42 2.27 1.17 14.05
C GLY A 42 2.46 -0.17 13.35
N VAL A 43 1.37 -0.85 12.99
CA VAL A 43 1.39 -2.15 12.28
C VAL A 43 2.09 -2.02 10.93
N LYS A 44 1.79 -0.97 10.17
CA LYS A 44 2.45 -0.72 8.87
C LYS A 44 3.96 -0.55 9.02
N SER A 45 4.38 0.23 10.02
CA SER A 45 5.80 0.45 10.32
C SER A 45 6.51 -0.85 10.71
N GLU A 46 5.89 -1.71 11.51
CA GLU A 46 6.45 -3.00 11.90
C GLU A 46 6.64 -3.92 10.69
N ILE A 47 5.64 -4.01 9.81
CA ILE A 47 5.74 -4.79 8.57
C ILE A 47 6.90 -4.28 7.70
N ILE A 48 7.03 -2.97 7.52
CA ILE A 48 8.10 -2.36 6.73
C ILE A 48 9.47 -2.70 7.34
N GLN A 49 9.62 -2.61 8.65
CA GLN A 49 10.86 -2.97 9.33
C GLN A 49 11.23 -4.44 9.17
N GLU A 50 10.26 -5.35 9.28
CA GLU A 50 10.49 -6.78 9.04
C GLU A 50 10.88 -7.05 7.58
N LEU A 51 10.27 -6.37 6.60
CA LEU A 51 10.65 -6.47 5.20
C LEU A 51 12.07 -5.96 4.96
N ILE A 52 12.42 -4.77 5.49
CA ILE A 52 13.77 -4.22 5.37
C ILE A 52 14.80 -5.17 5.98
N LYS A 53 14.53 -5.71 7.16
CA LYS A 53 15.42 -6.64 7.86
C LYS A 53 15.61 -7.94 7.08
N ALA A 54 14.52 -8.50 6.54
CA ALA A 54 14.56 -9.77 5.81
C ALA A 54 15.37 -9.66 4.50
N PHE A 55 15.31 -8.50 3.84
CA PHE A 55 15.91 -8.31 2.52
C PHE A 55 17.16 -7.44 2.51
N LYS A 56 17.65 -7.00 3.68
CA LYS A 56 18.83 -6.14 3.82
C LYS A 56 20.10 -6.75 3.21
N ASP A 57 20.30 -8.04 3.42
CA ASP A 57 21.49 -8.78 3.00
C ASP A 57 21.18 -9.73 1.84
N SER A 58 20.09 -9.48 1.11
CA SER A 58 19.69 -10.26 -0.07
C SER A 58 20.55 -9.90 -1.27
N ASP A 59 20.99 -10.90 -2.03
CA ASP A 59 21.71 -10.74 -3.31
C ASP A 59 20.76 -10.37 -4.47
N LEU A 60 19.45 -10.29 -4.22
CA LEU A 60 18.47 -9.89 -5.22
C LEU A 60 18.62 -8.40 -5.56
N ALA A 61 18.65 -8.08 -6.85
CA ALA A 61 18.72 -6.71 -7.34
C ALA A 61 17.35 -6.00 -7.16
N MET A 62 17.02 -5.67 -5.91
CA MET A 62 15.77 -5.01 -5.53
C MET A 62 16.00 -3.82 -4.59
N GLU A 63 15.00 -2.97 -4.49
CA GLU A 63 14.97 -1.82 -3.60
C GLU A 63 13.71 -1.89 -2.73
N VAL A 64 13.86 -1.76 -1.41
CA VAL A 64 12.74 -1.65 -0.46
C VAL A 64 12.53 -0.18 -0.16
N ASP A 65 11.35 0.33 -0.42
CA ASP A 65 10.97 1.69 -0.07
C ASP A 65 10.70 1.78 1.45
N PRO A 66 11.47 2.57 2.20
CA PRO A 66 11.36 2.60 3.66
C PRO A 66 10.12 3.31 4.18
N GLN A 67 9.39 4.03 3.33
CA GLN A 67 8.17 4.75 3.71
C GLN A 67 6.92 3.92 3.44
N THR A 68 6.91 3.18 2.33
CA THR A 68 5.73 2.46 1.87
C THR A 68 5.84 0.94 2.02
N GLY A 69 7.05 0.41 2.19
CA GLY A 69 7.34 -1.02 2.15
C GLY A 69 7.23 -1.63 0.75
N ALA A 70 7.07 -0.82 -0.29
CA ALA A 70 7.05 -1.30 -1.65
C ALA A 70 8.42 -1.88 -2.04
N ILE A 71 8.41 -3.06 -2.62
CA ILE A 71 9.62 -3.73 -3.12
C ILE A 71 9.67 -3.60 -4.63
N ARG A 72 10.75 -3.00 -5.13
CA ARG A 72 10.94 -2.67 -6.55
C ARG A 72 12.02 -3.53 -7.16
N PHE A 73 11.69 -4.14 -8.28
CA PHE A 73 12.66 -4.83 -9.15
C PHE A 73 12.73 -4.12 -10.48
N SER A 74 13.93 -4.06 -11.08
CA SER A 74 14.07 -3.59 -12.45
C SER A 74 13.28 -4.50 -13.40
N GLY A 75 12.55 -3.91 -14.33
CA GLY A 75 11.79 -4.66 -15.33
C GLY A 75 12.66 -5.56 -16.21
N GLY A 76 13.92 -5.20 -16.42
CA GLY A 76 14.89 -6.02 -17.16
C GLY A 76 15.30 -7.31 -16.45
N VAL A 77 15.04 -7.44 -15.15
CA VAL A 77 15.22 -8.72 -14.43
C VAL A 77 14.14 -9.72 -14.84
N PHE A 78 12.90 -9.25 -14.93
CA PHE A 78 11.76 -10.14 -15.19
C PHE A 78 11.45 -10.33 -16.67
N PHE A 79 11.72 -9.33 -17.53
CA PHE A 79 11.22 -9.33 -18.89
C PHE A 79 12.25 -8.85 -19.90
N GLU A 80 12.27 -9.51 -21.04
CA GLU A 80 12.93 -8.97 -22.24
C GLU A 80 12.18 -7.72 -22.75
N SER A 81 12.85 -6.96 -23.64
CA SER A 81 12.25 -5.77 -24.24
C SER A 81 10.98 -6.13 -25.00
N ASN A 82 9.91 -5.35 -24.77
CA ASN A 82 8.58 -5.55 -25.37
C ASN A 82 7.93 -6.93 -25.08
N SER A 83 8.45 -7.68 -24.11
CA SER A 83 7.89 -8.95 -23.67
C SER A 83 7.18 -8.80 -22.32
N SER A 84 6.16 -9.62 -22.12
CA SER A 84 5.53 -9.87 -20.82
C SER A 84 5.78 -11.30 -20.30
N GLU A 85 6.57 -12.10 -21.03
CA GLU A 85 6.96 -13.42 -20.56
C GLU A 85 8.04 -13.31 -19.50
N VAL A 86 7.85 -13.99 -18.36
CA VAL A 86 8.84 -13.98 -17.25
C VAL A 86 10.10 -14.74 -17.68
N SER A 87 11.24 -14.06 -17.63
CA SER A 87 12.54 -14.62 -17.97
C SER A 87 12.96 -15.73 -16.99
N PRO A 88 13.92 -16.61 -17.37
CA PRO A 88 14.49 -17.59 -16.44
C PRO A 88 15.04 -16.95 -15.16
N THR A 89 15.79 -15.85 -15.27
CA THR A 89 16.32 -15.10 -14.12
C THR A 89 15.20 -14.50 -13.27
N GLY A 90 14.16 -13.94 -13.90
CA GLY A 90 12.99 -13.44 -13.19
C GLY A 90 12.26 -14.53 -12.40
N ARG A 91 12.22 -15.74 -12.94
CA ARG A 91 11.66 -16.91 -12.24
C ARG A 91 12.47 -17.27 -10.99
N GLU A 92 13.79 -17.37 -11.11
CA GLU A 92 14.69 -17.64 -9.99
C GLU A 92 14.53 -16.58 -8.89
N TYR A 93 14.44 -15.31 -9.26
CA TYR A 93 14.19 -14.21 -8.30
C TYR A 93 12.85 -14.36 -7.57
N LEU A 94 11.78 -14.71 -8.29
CA LEU A 94 10.47 -14.95 -7.67
C LEU A 94 10.50 -16.15 -6.71
N GLU A 95 11.19 -17.23 -7.07
CA GLU A 95 11.31 -18.43 -6.25
C GLU A 95 12.04 -18.18 -4.92
N GLU A 96 13.01 -17.26 -4.92
CA GLU A 96 13.71 -16.83 -3.70
C GLU A 96 12.90 -15.79 -2.90
N PHE A 97 12.34 -14.80 -3.57
CA PHE A 97 11.69 -13.63 -2.97
C PHE A 97 10.31 -13.96 -2.39
N ILE A 98 9.43 -14.60 -3.18
CA ILE A 98 8.01 -14.75 -2.83
C ILE A 98 7.80 -15.53 -1.54
N PRO A 99 8.47 -16.66 -1.26
CA PRO A 99 8.28 -17.38 -0.02
C PRO A 99 8.58 -16.54 1.22
N GLN A 100 9.62 -15.72 1.19
CA GLN A 100 10.03 -14.87 2.30
C GLN A 100 9.05 -13.70 2.49
N TYR A 101 8.71 -13.00 1.40
CA TYR A 101 7.78 -11.87 1.39
C TYR A 101 6.40 -12.27 1.91
N ILE A 102 5.86 -13.35 1.40
CA ILE A 102 4.54 -13.84 1.81
C ILE A 102 4.54 -14.39 3.23
N ASN A 103 5.65 -15.03 3.66
CA ASN A 103 5.76 -15.52 5.05
C ASN A 103 5.75 -14.37 6.08
N ILE A 104 6.24 -13.19 5.72
CA ILE A 104 6.15 -12.00 6.57
C ILE A 104 4.71 -11.48 6.58
N LEU A 105 4.16 -11.16 5.40
CA LEU A 105 2.86 -10.50 5.28
C LEU A 105 1.69 -11.36 5.78
N LEU A 106 1.73 -12.66 5.51
CA LEU A 106 0.67 -13.58 5.93
C LEU A 106 1.04 -14.40 7.19
N SER A 107 2.04 -13.94 7.95
CA SER A 107 2.33 -14.49 9.28
C SER A 107 1.11 -14.36 10.21
N ASP A 108 1.05 -15.18 11.24
CA ASP A 108 -0.03 -15.11 12.25
C ASP A 108 -0.09 -13.74 12.95
N ARG A 109 1.01 -12.96 12.87
CA ARG A 109 1.09 -11.61 13.43
C ARG A 109 0.40 -10.55 12.56
N PHE A 110 0.47 -10.66 11.22
CA PHE A 110 0.06 -9.60 10.30
C PHE A 110 -1.07 -9.99 9.35
N ARG A 111 -1.36 -11.29 9.19
CA ARG A 111 -2.32 -11.79 8.19
C ARG A 111 -3.71 -11.18 8.30
N ASP A 112 -4.15 -10.89 9.54
CA ASP A 112 -5.46 -10.33 9.79
C ASP A 112 -5.56 -8.85 9.44
N GLU A 113 -4.41 -8.18 9.32
CA GLU A 113 -4.30 -6.77 8.93
C GLU A 113 -4.19 -6.58 7.40
N ILE A 114 -3.67 -7.59 6.68
CA ILE A 114 -3.48 -7.49 5.23
C ILE A 114 -4.81 -7.61 4.50
N SER A 115 -5.16 -6.57 3.72
CA SER A 115 -6.31 -6.61 2.80
C SER A 115 -5.92 -7.02 1.39
N GLN A 116 -4.74 -6.61 0.92
CA GLN A 116 -4.33 -6.83 -0.46
C GLN A 116 -2.81 -6.88 -0.61
N ILE A 117 -2.34 -7.78 -1.47
CA ILE A 117 -0.97 -7.82 -1.98
C ILE A 117 -1.06 -7.51 -3.48
N ILE A 118 -0.31 -6.51 -3.94
CA ILE A 118 -0.46 -5.97 -5.28
C ILE A 118 0.86 -6.12 -6.02
N VAL A 119 0.81 -6.76 -7.20
CA VAL A 119 1.90 -6.75 -8.17
C VAL A 119 1.61 -5.66 -9.18
N GLU A 120 2.42 -4.60 -9.22
CA GLU A 120 2.27 -3.50 -10.17
C GLU A 120 3.35 -3.55 -11.26
N GLY A 121 2.91 -3.52 -12.52
CA GLY A 121 3.80 -3.35 -13.67
C GLY A 121 3.87 -1.89 -14.10
N HIS A 122 5.08 -1.41 -14.41
CA HIS A 122 5.32 -0.05 -14.87
C HIS A 122 6.18 -0.06 -16.14
N THR A 123 5.96 0.92 -17.01
CA THR A 123 6.76 1.16 -18.22
C THR A 123 7.48 2.50 -18.16
N ASP A 124 8.36 2.76 -19.10
CA ASP A 124 8.79 4.12 -19.42
C ASP A 124 7.80 4.81 -20.35
N THR A 125 8.12 6.04 -20.75
CA THR A 125 7.28 6.88 -21.61
C THR A 125 7.40 6.60 -23.10
N ALA A 126 8.18 5.59 -23.51
CA ALA A 126 8.27 5.22 -24.91
C ALA A 126 6.99 4.51 -25.38
N GLY A 127 6.39 5.00 -26.46
CA GLY A 127 5.13 4.48 -27.00
C GLY A 127 3.86 5.15 -26.44
N GLY A 128 2.72 4.67 -26.89
CA GLY A 128 1.39 5.21 -26.50
C GLY A 128 0.93 4.70 -25.12
N TYR A 129 0.10 5.50 -24.45
CA TYR A 129 -0.40 5.18 -23.11
C TYR A 129 -1.15 3.82 -23.05
N LEU A 130 -2.06 3.57 -23.97
CA LEU A 130 -2.85 2.33 -23.97
C LEU A 130 -2.00 1.09 -24.26
N TYR A 131 -1.01 1.19 -25.16
CA TYR A 131 -0.05 0.11 -25.40
C TYR A 131 0.74 -0.19 -24.10
N ASN A 132 1.27 0.83 -23.45
CA ASN A 132 2.03 0.68 -22.21
C ASN A 132 1.13 0.20 -21.04
N LEU A 133 -0.13 0.59 -21.01
CA LEU A 133 -1.08 0.10 -20.03
C LEU A 133 -1.31 -1.40 -20.20
N GLN A 134 -1.53 -1.86 -21.42
CA GLN A 134 -1.69 -3.29 -21.73
C GLN A 134 -0.40 -4.05 -21.37
N LEU A 135 0.76 -3.60 -21.85
CA LEU A 135 2.05 -4.24 -21.58
C LEU A 135 2.33 -4.35 -20.07
N SER A 136 2.08 -3.27 -19.31
CA SER A 136 2.30 -3.28 -17.87
C SER A 136 1.33 -4.19 -17.12
N GLN A 137 0.08 -4.28 -17.60
CA GLN A 137 -0.93 -5.21 -17.06
C GLN A 137 -0.54 -6.66 -17.32
N ASP A 138 -0.14 -6.97 -18.55
CA ASP A 138 0.28 -8.33 -18.93
C ASP A 138 1.51 -8.77 -18.13
N ARG A 139 2.47 -7.87 -17.90
CA ARG A 139 3.64 -8.12 -17.06
C ARG A 139 3.29 -8.45 -15.62
N ALA A 140 2.45 -7.63 -14.99
CA ALA A 140 1.99 -7.87 -13.63
C ALA A 140 1.23 -9.20 -13.52
N LEU A 141 0.37 -9.49 -14.48
CA LEU A 141 -0.39 -10.75 -14.54
C LEU A 141 0.54 -11.96 -14.72
N SER A 142 1.53 -11.86 -15.60
CA SER A 142 2.50 -12.95 -15.84
C SER A 142 3.32 -13.29 -14.60
N VAL A 143 3.68 -12.28 -13.78
CA VAL A 143 4.33 -12.52 -12.49
C VAL A 143 3.41 -13.31 -11.55
N VAL A 144 2.14 -12.92 -11.42
CA VAL A 144 1.17 -13.65 -10.59
C VAL A 144 0.95 -15.06 -11.12
N GLN A 145 0.81 -15.22 -12.43
CA GLN A 145 0.67 -16.55 -13.05
C GLN A 145 1.89 -17.43 -12.78
N GLN A 146 3.10 -16.88 -12.83
CA GLN A 146 4.33 -17.63 -12.54
C GLN A 146 4.35 -18.17 -11.11
N ILE A 147 3.93 -17.38 -10.11
CA ILE A 147 3.84 -17.79 -8.70
C ILE A 147 2.89 -18.99 -8.51
N PHE A 148 1.83 -19.08 -9.33
CA PHE A 148 0.85 -20.16 -9.23
C PHE A 148 1.08 -21.32 -10.21
N GLN A 149 2.14 -21.31 -11.01
CA GLN A 149 2.49 -22.45 -11.85
C GLN A 149 2.74 -23.71 -11.01
N PRO A 150 2.34 -24.91 -11.49
CA PRO A 150 2.63 -26.18 -10.79
C PRO A 150 4.11 -26.41 -10.52
N THR A 151 4.97 -25.85 -11.36
CA THR A 151 6.44 -25.96 -11.28
C THR A 151 7.06 -24.99 -10.27
N PHE A 152 6.31 -23.99 -9.78
CA PHE A 152 6.81 -23.05 -8.77
C PHE A 152 6.96 -23.77 -7.42
N PRO A 153 8.05 -23.54 -6.66
CA PRO A 153 8.27 -24.18 -5.38
C PRO A 153 7.07 -23.94 -4.43
N ASN A 154 6.74 -24.98 -3.66
CA ASN A 154 5.68 -24.83 -2.68
C ASN A 154 6.18 -24.01 -1.47
N PHE A 155 5.33 -23.14 -0.92
CA PHE A 155 5.63 -22.33 0.24
C PHE A 155 4.41 -22.19 1.15
N LYS A 156 4.69 -21.85 2.42
CA LYS A 156 3.65 -21.59 3.43
C LYS A 156 2.75 -20.47 2.94
N TYR A 157 1.48 -20.55 3.17
CA TYR A 157 0.47 -19.54 2.77
C TYR A 157 0.22 -19.36 1.25
N ARG A 158 0.75 -20.25 0.37
CA ARG A 158 0.46 -20.18 -1.08
C ARG A 158 -1.05 -20.26 -1.38
N GLY A 159 -1.79 -21.03 -0.57
CA GLY A 159 -3.25 -21.13 -0.68
C GLY A 159 -3.95 -19.82 -0.31
N ASP A 160 -3.54 -19.22 0.81
CA ASP A 160 -4.12 -17.99 1.36
C ASP A 160 -3.83 -16.79 0.45
N LEU A 161 -2.65 -16.77 -0.20
CA LEU A 161 -2.25 -15.73 -1.15
C LEU A 161 -3.28 -15.49 -2.25
N LYS A 162 -4.01 -16.52 -2.70
CA LYS A 162 -5.03 -16.40 -3.75
C LYS A 162 -6.16 -15.44 -3.39
N SER A 163 -6.46 -15.28 -2.11
CA SER A 163 -7.54 -14.42 -1.63
C SER A 163 -7.17 -12.93 -1.57
N VAL A 164 -5.87 -12.61 -1.59
CA VAL A 164 -5.38 -11.25 -1.35
C VAL A 164 -4.52 -10.68 -2.47
N ILE A 165 -3.98 -11.52 -3.39
CA ILE A 165 -3.08 -11.03 -4.45
C ILE A 165 -3.84 -10.51 -5.67
N THR A 166 -3.34 -9.41 -6.23
CA THR A 166 -3.84 -8.80 -7.47
C THR A 166 -2.69 -8.37 -8.39
N ALA A 167 -3.01 -8.16 -9.67
CA ALA A 167 -2.08 -7.67 -10.68
C ALA A 167 -2.62 -6.38 -11.30
N ASN A 168 -1.81 -5.33 -11.34
CA ASN A 168 -2.19 -4.01 -11.84
C ASN A 168 -1.16 -3.46 -12.83
N GLY A 169 -1.62 -3.03 -14.01
CA GLY A 169 -0.83 -2.25 -14.95
C GLY A 169 -0.94 -0.76 -14.69
N ARG A 170 0.19 -0.05 -14.65
CA ARG A 170 0.26 1.39 -14.37
C ARG A 170 0.71 2.22 -15.57
N SER A 171 1.00 1.59 -16.72
CA SER A 171 1.59 2.31 -17.85
C SER A 171 2.83 3.11 -17.38
N PHE A 172 2.98 4.33 -17.84
CA PHE A 172 3.99 5.30 -17.40
C PHE A 172 3.43 6.41 -16.48
N SER A 173 2.28 6.17 -15.81
CA SER A 173 1.62 7.20 -14.99
C SER A 173 2.38 7.61 -13.73
N ILE A 174 3.34 6.80 -13.28
CA ILE A 174 4.16 7.07 -12.10
C ILE A 174 5.63 6.87 -12.48
N PRO A 175 6.26 7.78 -13.25
CA PRO A 175 7.65 7.67 -13.62
C PRO A 175 8.57 7.91 -12.41
N ILE A 176 9.75 7.29 -12.42
CA ILE A 176 10.81 7.62 -11.47
C ILE A 176 11.65 8.73 -12.08
N LEU A 177 11.96 9.75 -11.28
CA LEU A 177 12.75 10.88 -11.68
C LEU A 177 14.21 10.75 -11.19
N LYS A 178 15.13 11.28 -11.98
CA LYS A 178 16.52 11.51 -11.59
C LYS A 178 16.62 12.75 -10.71
N ALA A 179 17.78 13.01 -10.13
CA ALA A 179 18.04 14.18 -9.30
C ALA A 179 17.86 15.52 -10.04
N ASP A 180 18.00 15.53 -11.37
CA ASP A 180 17.80 16.71 -12.22
C ASP A 180 16.34 16.92 -12.66
N GLY A 181 15.41 16.09 -12.17
CA GLY A 181 13.99 16.15 -12.51
C GLY A 181 13.63 15.45 -13.82
N SER A 182 14.57 14.96 -14.59
CA SER A 182 14.30 14.18 -15.80
C SER A 182 13.83 12.76 -15.46
N ILE A 183 13.08 12.12 -16.38
CA ILE A 183 12.61 10.76 -16.18
C ILE A 183 13.77 9.77 -16.27
N ASP A 184 13.89 8.90 -15.27
CA ASP A 184 14.74 7.73 -15.31
C ASP A 184 13.99 6.57 -15.97
N ALA A 185 14.17 6.40 -17.27
CA ALA A 185 13.48 5.36 -18.03
C ALA A 185 13.83 3.94 -17.55
N ASN A 186 15.06 3.73 -17.09
CA ASN A 186 15.48 2.41 -16.61
C ASN A 186 14.81 2.02 -15.30
N LYS A 187 14.78 2.95 -14.34
CA LYS A 187 14.07 2.75 -13.06
C LYS A 187 12.55 2.78 -13.22
N SER A 188 12.04 3.52 -14.23
CA SER A 188 10.59 3.56 -14.51
C SER A 188 10.06 2.22 -15.03
N ARG A 189 10.85 1.48 -15.82
CA ARG A 189 10.54 0.10 -16.22
C ARG A 189 10.79 -0.83 -15.03
N ARG A 190 9.76 -1.16 -14.27
CA ARG A 190 9.87 -1.93 -13.04
C ARG A 190 8.64 -2.78 -12.74
N VAL A 191 8.81 -3.73 -11.85
CA VAL A 191 7.74 -4.42 -11.14
C VAL A 191 7.82 -4.03 -9.67
N GLU A 192 6.69 -3.65 -9.10
CA GLU A 192 6.57 -3.35 -7.67
C GLU A 192 5.65 -4.35 -6.98
N PHE A 193 6.08 -4.84 -5.81
CA PHE A 193 5.26 -5.59 -4.89
C PHE A 193 4.87 -4.67 -3.75
N LYS A 194 3.57 -4.51 -3.54
CA LYS A 194 2.99 -3.64 -2.52
C LYS A 194 2.01 -4.42 -1.66
N PHE A 195 1.77 -3.93 -0.47
CA PHE A 195 0.67 -4.42 0.37
C PHE A 195 -0.22 -3.27 0.80
N ARG A 196 -1.46 -3.60 1.13
CA ARG A 196 -2.43 -2.70 1.77
C ARG A 196 -2.96 -3.34 3.02
N LEU A 197 -3.17 -2.51 4.05
CA LEU A 197 -3.87 -2.90 5.25
C LEU A 197 -5.38 -2.73 5.07
N LYS A 198 -6.18 -3.42 5.90
CA LYS A 198 -7.64 -3.30 5.88
C LYS A 198 -8.10 -1.87 6.14
N ASP A 199 -7.41 -1.19 7.04
CA ASP A 199 -7.74 0.15 7.48
C ASP A 199 -7.02 1.27 6.71
N ASP A 200 -6.19 0.95 5.70
CA ASP A 200 -5.59 1.97 4.82
C ASP A 200 -6.67 2.86 4.15
N GLN A 201 -7.83 2.31 3.80
CA GLN A 201 -8.95 3.10 3.25
C GLN A 201 -9.57 4.03 4.29
N LEU A 202 -9.65 3.61 5.54
CA LEU A 202 -10.11 4.43 6.63
C LEU A 202 -9.15 5.60 6.89
N LEU A 203 -7.84 5.34 6.88
CA LEU A 203 -6.81 6.38 6.98
C LEU A 203 -6.93 7.44 5.88
N ASP A 204 -7.08 7.01 4.61
CA ASP A 204 -7.25 7.91 3.47
C ASP A 204 -8.50 8.79 3.63
N GLN A 205 -9.62 8.23 4.10
CA GLN A 205 -10.85 8.99 4.39
C GLN A 205 -10.67 9.98 5.53
N LEU A 206 -9.99 9.57 6.59
CA LEU A 206 -9.77 10.39 7.78
C LEU A 206 -8.81 11.56 7.51
N GLN A 207 -7.79 11.37 6.68
CA GLN A 207 -6.87 12.42 6.24
C GLN A 207 -7.55 13.41 5.28
N GLY A 208 -8.37 12.91 4.34
CA GLY A 208 -9.12 13.74 3.41
C GLY A 208 -10.20 14.62 4.06
N LEU A 209 -10.69 14.27 5.24
CA LEU A 209 -11.61 15.09 6.03
C LEU A 209 -10.88 16.23 6.77
N GLY A 210 -9.63 16.00 7.21
CA GLY A 210 -8.82 17.01 7.89
C GLY A 210 -8.39 18.18 7.01
N GLU A 211 -8.28 17.97 5.69
CA GLU A 211 -7.94 19.04 4.73
C GLU A 211 -9.15 19.91 4.34
N LYS A 212 -10.39 19.44 4.54
CA LYS A 212 -11.60 20.22 4.21
C LYS A 212 -12.07 21.15 5.33
N ASP A 213 -11.68 20.87 6.57
CA ASP A 213 -12.07 21.71 7.72
C ASP A 213 -11.06 22.83 8.03
N GLY A 214 -9.99 22.95 7.24
CA GLY A 214 -8.92 23.95 7.39
C GLY A 214 -8.98 25.14 6.41
N ASN A 215 -10.10 25.33 5.66
CA ASN A 215 -10.28 26.45 4.73
C ASN A 215 -11.48 27.30 5.12
#